data_9469251f97ea2f1dd3c265dba6761cb5
#
_entry.id   9469251f97ea2f1dd3c265dba6761cb5
#
_cell.length_a   1.000
_cell.length_b   1.000
_cell.length_c   1.000
_cell.angle_alpha   90.00
_cell.angle_beta   90.00
_cell.angle_gamma   90.00
#
_symmetry.space_group_name_H-M   'P 1'
#
loop_
_entity.id
_entity.type
_entity.pdbx_description
1 polymer ?
#
loop_
_entity_poly.entity_id
_entity_poly.type
_entity_poly.pdbx_seq_one_letter_code
_entity_poly.pdbx_strand_id
1 'polypeptide(L)'
;MTTDVSAELIKNLKAQLNKGITHASAASIPAAPIPEVKKEAVIGKDEVKFSEVFGYVPKFGDFGVRVLKGLDPEVARMVPSIDPDYVVQKDEAAILVAGIMDGDKSLITGPTGSGKSSLVRYVCAKMGWPFIRINMSGDVESASLFGTLVVEGGATVWRDGAITEACKAGAVCLVDEWELMPAEIAMGMQNLLEDGGYLYLKEKPGTSEQRTVLPHQNFRLVFAGNTVGQGDTSGAFTGVGVQNTATIDRFTSTVQLSYLDAKHEIAIITGKTGAPKEVAANMVKLATMVRNAYNSGKLGLTMSPRTLINWGRKMQRYGIQDGFHVAFVQKLNEDDKVSVMEFYKKVF
;
A
#
# COMPACT_ATOMS: atom_id res chain seq x y z
N MET A 1 -52.35 19.72 30.14
CA MET A 1 -52.23 18.33 30.66
C MET A 1 -51.49 17.44 29.66
N THR A 2 -50.23 17.82 29.26
CA THR A 2 -49.46 17.04 28.27
C THR A 2 -47.97 16.89 28.60
N THR A 3 -47.58 17.16 29.87
CA THR A 3 -46.15 17.14 30.28
C THR A 3 -45.80 16.00 31.21
N ASP A 4 -46.73 15.14 31.59
CA ASP A 4 -46.49 14.10 32.61
C ASP A 4 -46.24 12.67 32.03
N VAL A 5 -46.68 12.41 30.82
CA VAL A 5 -46.55 11.07 30.21
C VAL A 5 -45.12 10.78 29.74
N SER A 6 -44.35 11.78 29.32
CA SER A 6 -42.98 11.62 28.86
C SER A 6 -41.97 11.34 30.01
N ALA A 7 -42.22 11.91 31.18
CA ALA A 7 -41.33 11.70 32.34
C ALA A 7 -41.48 10.28 32.92
N GLU A 8 -42.71 9.76 32.91
CA GLU A 8 -43.00 8.40 33.37
C GLU A 8 -42.49 7.32 32.40
N LEU A 9 -42.56 7.58 31.09
CA LEU A 9 -41.98 6.69 30.07
C LEU A 9 -40.45 6.59 30.16
N ILE A 10 -39.78 7.72 30.42
CA ILE A 10 -38.32 7.76 30.59
C ILE A 10 -37.91 7.04 31.88
N LYS A 11 -38.70 7.17 32.94
CA LYS A 11 -38.47 6.49 34.22
C LYS A 11 -38.61 4.96 34.10
N ASN A 12 -39.60 4.50 33.34
CA ASN A 12 -39.81 3.09 33.08
C ASN A 12 -38.75 2.47 32.16
N LEU A 13 -38.29 3.19 31.14
CA LEU A 13 -37.17 2.78 30.27
C LEU A 13 -35.85 2.67 31.03
N LYS A 14 -35.54 3.63 31.93
CA LYS A 14 -34.37 3.56 32.80
C LYS A 14 -34.45 2.38 33.81
N ALA A 15 -35.63 2.07 34.31
CA ALA A 15 -35.83 0.92 35.20
C ALA A 15 -35.69 -0.44 34.51
N GLN A 16 -36.04 -0.51 33.23
CA GLN A 16 -35.83 -1.72 32.41
C GLN A 16 -34.37 -1.91 32.00
N LEU A 17 -33.65 -0.81 31.65
CA LEU A 17 -32.21 -0.85 31.34
C LEU A 17 -31.37 -1.29 32.57
N ASN A 18 -31.74 -0.88 33.78
CA ASN A 18 -31.03 -1.28 34.99
C ASN A 18 -31.33 -2.70 35.46
N LYS A 19 -32.37 -3.36 34.97
CA LYS A 19 -32.67 -4.79 35.28
C LYS A 19 -31.99 -5.77 34.32
N GLY A 20 -31.38 -5.31 33.22
CA GLY A 20 -30.76 -6.15 32.21
C GLY A 20 -29.23 -6.31 32.32
N ILE A 21 -28.56 -5.62 33.25
CA ILE A 21 -27.11 -5.72 33.42
C ILE A 21 -26.79 -6.44 34.73
N THR A 22 -27.05 -7.72 34.78
CA THR A 22 -26.31 -8.60 35.66
C THR A 22 -24.97 -8.85 34.98
N HIS A 23 -23.87 -8.40 35.61
CA HIS A 23 -22.53 -8.79 35.23
C HIS A 23 -22.43 -10.32 35.29
N ALA A 24 -22.68 -10.98 34.17
CA ALA A 24 -22.18 -12.31 33.94
C ALA A 24 -20.65 -12.18 33.86
N SER A 25 -19.98 -12.67 34.90
CA SER A 25 -18.54 -12.91 34.87
C SER A 25 -18.20 -13.57 33.53
N ALA A 26 -17.35 -12.93 32.73
CA ALA A 26 -16.81 -13.52 31.51
C ALA A 26 -15.98 -14.74 31.92
N ALA A 27 -16.62 -15.89 31.98
CA ALA A 27 -15.92 -17.16 32.04
C ALA A 27 -15.11 -17.22 30.71
N SER A 28 -13.80 -17.18 30.82
CA SER A 28 -12.89 -17.40 29.71
C SER A 28 -13.23 -18.73 29.05
N ILE A 29 -13.83 -18.67 27.87
CA ILE A 29 -13.95 -19.84 26.99
C ILE A 29 -12.52 -20.27 26.69
N PRO A 30 -12.08 -21.49 27.10
CA PRO A 30 -10.76 -21.95 26.73
C PRO A 30 -10.72 -22.00 25.21
N ALA A 31 -9.82 -21.23 24.60
CA ALA A 31 -9.58 -21.30 23.17
C ALA A 31 -9.20 -22.75 22.84
N ALA A 32 -10.04 -23.43 22.07
CA ALA A 32 -9.68 -24.72 21.53
C ALA A 32 -8.35 -24.58 20.77
N PRO A 33 -7.38 -25.49 20.93
CA PRO A 33 -6.14 -25.41 20.18
C PRO A 33 -6.49 -25.43 18.69
N ILE A 34 -6.11 -24.35 18.00
CA ILE A 34 -6.21 -24.26 16.55
C ILE A 34 -5.30 -25.40 16.02
N PRO A 35 -5.83 -26.38 15.31
CA PRO A 35 -4.97 -27.44 14.76
C PRO A 35 -3.92 -26.79 13.86
N GLU A 36 -2.64 -27.05 14.11
CA GLU A 36 -1.57 -26.73 13.18
C GLU A 36 -1.83 -27.49 11.88
N VAL A 37 -2.45 -26.82 10.94
CA VAL A 37 -2.58 -27.34 9.58
C VAL A 37 -1.21 -27.19 8.94
N LYS A 38 -0.35 -28.20 9.07
CA LYS A 38 0.78 -28.40 8.16
C LYS A 38 0.19 -28.70 6.78
N LYS A 39 -0.12 -27.65 6.03
CA LYS A 39 -0.45 -27.77 4.61
C LYS A 39 0.84 -28.15 3.90
N GLU A 40 0.96 -29.39 3.41
CA GLU A 40 1.88 -29.68 2.32
C GLU A 40 1.53 -28.71 1.18
N ALA A 41 2.56 -28.07 0.61
CA ALA A 41 2.37 -27.08 -0.45
C ALA A 41 1.65 -27.72 -1.63
N VAL A 42 0.42 -27.34 -1.87
CA VAL A 42 -0.31 -27.72 -3.09
C VAL A 42 0.25 -26.87 -4.21
N ILE A 43 1.08 -27.48 -5.06
CA ILE A 43 1.70 -26.79 -6.21
C ILE A 43 0.89 -27.16 -7.44
N GLY A 44 0.31 -26.16 -8.11
CA GLY A 44 -0.38 -26.34 -9.38
C GLY A 44 0.58 -26.76 -10.50
N LYS A 45 0.03 -27.34 -11.57
CA LYS A 45 0.80 -27.92 -12.69
C LYS A 45 1.75 -26.93 -13.37
N ASP A 46 1.41 -25.62 -13.32
CA ASP A 46 2.17 -24.52 -13.93
C ASP A 46 2.79 -23.58 -12.89
N GLU A 47 3.00 -24.08 -11.67
CA GLU A 47 3.52 -23.32 -10.54
C GLU A 47 4.85 -23.91 -10.08
N VAL A 48 5.69 -23.04 -9.52
CA VAL A 48 6.94 -23.39 -8.85
C VAL A 48 6.85 -23.00 -7.38
N LYS A 49 7.71 -23.56 -6.53
CA LYS A 49 7.70 -23.20 -5.10
C LYS A 49 8.05 -21.74 -4.89
N PHE A 50 7.38 -21.08 -3.95
CA PHE A 50 7.73 -19.74 -3.54
C PHE A 50 9.22 -19.63 -3.18
N SER A 51 9.76 -20.60 -2.45
CA SER A 51 11.17 -20.63 -2.06
C SER A 51 12.15 -20.67 -3.22
N GLU A 52 11.78 -21.27 -4.36
CA GLU A 52 12.60 -21.29 -5.58
C GLU A 52 12.67 -19.91 -6.26
N VAL A 53 11.58 -19.13 -6.19
CA VAL A 53 11.50 -17.79 -6.78
C VAL A 53 12.15 -16.74 -5.89
N PHE A 54 11.88 -16.79 -4.58
CA PHE A 54 12.25 -15.74 -3.62
C PHE A 54 13.47 -16.08 -2.77
N GLY A 55 13.90 -17.34 -2.70
CA GLY A 55 15.11 -17.79 -1.98
C GLY A 55 14.91 -18.00 -0.48
N TYR A 56 13.68 -18.09 0.00
CA TYR A 56 13.35 -18.41 1.40
C TYR A 56 11.97 -19.03 1.52
N VAL A 57 11.73 -19.75 2.63
CA VAL A 57 10.43 -20.34 2.96
C VAL A 57 9.68 -19.38 3.88
N PRO A 58 8.41 -19.02 3.57
CA PRO A 58 7.58 -18.20 4.45
C PRO A 58 7.27 -18.87 5.80
N LYS A 59 6.94 -18.10 6.82
CA LYS A 59 6.57 -18.62 8.16
C LYS A 59 5.35 -19.54 8.15
N PHE A 60 4.41 -19.30 7.21
CA PHE A 60 3.19 -20.11 7.06
C PHE A 60 3.36 -21.31 6.10
N GLY A 61 4.59 -21.63 5.68
CA GLY A 61 4.92 -22.73 4.79
C GLY A 61 5.18 -22.30 3.36
N ASP A 62 5.74 -23.21 2.56
CA ASP A 62 5.97 -22.99 1.13
C ASP A 62 4.67 -23.20 0.35
N PHE A 63 4.52 -22.54 -0.80
CA PHE A 63 3.32 -22.62 -1.62
C PHE A 63 3.65 -22.43 -3.11
N GLY A 64 2.70 -22.74 -3.99
CA GLY A 64 2.84 -22.60 -5.42
C GLY A 64 2.77 -21.14 -5.87
N VAL A 65 3.68 -20.74 -6.75
CA VAL A 65 3.76 -19.41 -7.35
C VAL A 65 3.82 -19.53 -8.86
N ARG A 66 2.96 -18.80 -9.55
CA ARG A 66 2.96 -18.74 -11.01
C ARG A 66 3.97 -17.71 -11.51
N VAL A 67 4.98 -18.18 -12.22
CA VAL A 67 5.97 -17.32 -12.89
C VAL A 67 5.61 -17.24 -14.37
N LEU A 68 5.35 -16.01 -14.86
CA LEU A 68 4.99 -15.80 -16.26
C LEU A 68 6.22 -15.76 -17.14
N LYS A 69 6.15 -16.47 -18.28
CA LYS A 69 7.19 -16.53 -19.32
C LYS A 69 6.53 -16.48 -20.70
N GLY A 70 7.29 -16.06 -21.71
CA GLY A 70 6.79 -16.07 -23.09
C GLY A 70 5.63 -15.09 -23.32
N LEU A 71 5.59 -13.98 -22.60
CA LEU A 71 4.59 -12.92 -22.78
C LEU A 71 4.71 -12.29 -24.16
N ASP A 72 3.60 -11.76 -24.65
CA ASP A 72 3.61 -10.87 -25.80
C ASP A 72 4.63 -9.73 -25.61
N PRO A 73 5.39 -9.32 -26.64
CA PRO A 73 6.44 -8.30 -26.50
C PRO A 73 5.96 -6.97 -25.91
N GLU A 74 4.72 -6.54 -26.18
CA GLU A 74 4.18 -5.31 -25.59
C GLU A 74 3.91 -5.49 -24.09
N VAL A 75 3.33 -6.61 -23.70
CA VAL A 75 3.06 -6.94 -22.29
C VAL A 75 4.37 -7.19 -21.53
N ALA A 76 5.35 -7.83 -22.17
CA ALA A 76 6.67 -8.09 -21.57
C ALA A 76 7.42 -6.81 -21.17
N ARG A 77 7.21 -5.71 -21.90
CA ARG A 77 7.78 -4.39 -21.57
C ARG A 77 7.22 -3.81 -20.26
N MET A 78 6.05 -4.27 -19.81
CA MET A 78 5.43 -3.87 -18.55
C MET A 78 6.02 -4.61 -17.35
N VAL A 79 6.82 -5.68 -17.56
CA VAL A 79 7.48 -6.41 -16.47
C VAL A 79 8.62 -5.57 -15.91
N PRO A 80 8.62 -5.23 -14.62
CA PRO A 80 9.66 -4.37 -14.06
C PRO A 80 11.00 -5.11 -13.93
N SER A 81 12.10 -4.37 -14.00
CA SER A 81 13.42 -4.88 -13.67
C SER A 81 13.59 -5.07 -12.16
N ILE A 82 14.38 -6.07 -11.76
CA ILE A 82 14.75 -6.29 -10.36
C ILE A 82 15.72 -5.19 -9.91
N ASP A 83 15.43 -4.53 -8.78
CA ASP A 83 16.36 -3.63 -8.10
C ASP A 83 17.30 -4.50 -7.22
N PRO A 84 18.62 -4.58 -7.53
CA PRO A 84 19.54 -5.44 -6.78
C PRO A 84 19.75 -4.98 -5.33
N ASP A 85 19.52 -3.68 -5.04
CA ASP A 85 19.67 -3.09 -3.71
C ASP A 85 18.38 -3.11 -2.90
N TYR A 86 17.30 -3.73 -3.43
CA TYR A 86 16.04 -3.79 -2.72
C TYR A 86 16.10 -4.83 -1.59
N VAL A 87 15.89 -4.36 -0.37
CA VAL A 87 15.78 -5.22 0.82
C VAL A 87 14.32 -5.53 1.09
N VAL A 88 13.95 -6.80 0.90
CA VAL A 88 12.56 -7.25 1.02
C VAL A 88 12.17 -7.50 2.48
N GLN A 89 10.98 -7.03 2.87
CA GLN A 89 10.29 -7.47 4.08
C GLN A 89 9.66 -8.83 3.76
N LYS A 90 10.29 -9.90 4.26
CA LYS A 90 10.05 -11.27 3.78
C LYS A 90 8.64 -11.78 4.03
N ASP A 91 8.12 -11.54 5.23
CA ASP A 91 6.79 -12.01 5.62
C ASP A 91 5.71 -11.27 4.82
N GLU A 92 5.85 -9.94 4.71
CA GLU A 92 4.94 -9.07 3.98
C GLU A 92 4.95 -9.37 2.48
N ALA A 93 6.13 -9.66 1.91
CA ALA A 93 6.24 -10.10 0.52
C ALA A 93 5.53 -11.44 0.30
N ALA A 94 5.68 -12.39 1.21
CA ALA A 94 5.04 -13.69 1.10
C ALA A 94 3.50 -13.58 1.19
N ILE A 95 2.98 -12.74 2.09
CA ILE A 95 1.53 -12.47 2.19
C ILE A 95 1.01 -11.83 0.89
N LEU A 96 1.73 -10.83 0.35
CA LEU A 96 1.34 -10.20 -0.91
C LEU A 96 1.35 -11.19 -2.08
N VAL A 97 2.37 -12.05 -2.17
CA VAL A 97 2.45 -13.07 -3.22
C VAL A 97 1.30 -14.07 -3.10
N ALA A 98 1.00 -14.54 -1.89
CA ALA A 98 -0.14 -15.42 -1.65
C ALA A 98 -1.46 -14.76 -2.13
N GLY A 99 -1.71 -13.52 -1.73
CA GLY A 99 -2.90 -12.77 -2.18
C GLY A 99 -2.96 -12.59 -3.71
N ILE A 100 -1.82 -12.35 -4.37
CA ILE A 100 -1.75 -12.30 -5.84
C ILE A 100 -2.10 -13.67 -6.46
N MET A 101 -1.64 -14.78 -5.87
CA MET A 101 -1.96 -16.13 -6.35
C MET A 101 -3.43 -16.46 -6.15
N ASP A 102 -3.98 -16.12 -5.00
CA ASP A 102 -5.39 -16.39 -4.64
C ASP A 102 -6.38 -15.46 -5.36
N GLY A 103 -5.90 -14.41 -6.01
CA GLY A 103 -6.76 -13.42 -6.71
C GLY A 103 -7.35 -12.36 -5.79
N ASP A 104 -6.76 -12.18 -4.63
CA ASP A 104 -7.18 -11.21 -3.62
C ASP A 104 -7.12 -9.76 -4.12
N LYS A 105 -8.03 -8.96 -3.60
CA LYS A 105 -7.95 -7.49 -3.65
C LYS A 105 -7.10 -7.05 -2.46
N SER A 106 -5.81 -6.82 -2.72
CA SER A 106 -4.84 -6.57 -1.65
C SER A 106 -4.71 -5.09 -1.31
N LEU A 107 -4.69 -4.77 0.00
CA LEU A 107 -4.38 -3.44 0.50
C LEU A 107 -3.00 -3.46 1.19
N ILE A 108 -2.10 -2.57 0.79
CA ILE A 108 -0.80 -2.39 1.45
C ILE A 108 -0.82 -1.07 2.19
N THR A 109 -0.60 -1.12 3.51
CA THR A 109 -0.55 0.07 4.36
C THR A 109 0.84 0.25 4.98
N GLY A 110 1.12 1.44 5.45
CA GLY A 110 2.36 1.72 6.17
C GLY A 110 2.85 3.15 5.96
N PRO A 111 3.83 3.61 6.74
CA PRO A 111 4.29 4.99 6.72
C PRO A 111 4.89 5.38 5.37
N THR A 112 4.95 6.69 5.12
CA THR A 112 5.55 7.24 3.91
C THR A 112 6.99 6.77 3.75
N GLY A 113 7.31 6.23 2.54
CA GLY A 113 8.64 5.73 2.23
C GLY A 113 9.00 4.36 2.83
N SER A 114 8.04 3.61 3.39
CA SER A 114 8.24 2.23 3.86
C SER A 114 8.48 1.21 2.74
N GLY A 115 8.30 1.62 1.48
CA GLY A 115 8.57 0.74 0.34
C GLY A 115 7.35 0.03 -0.24
N LYS A 116 6.12 0.49 0.05
CA LYS A 116 4.86 -0.11 -0.44
C LYS A 116 4.88 -0.41 -1.94
N SER A 117 5.05 0.61 -2.77
CA SER A 117 5.08 0.46 -4.23
C SER A 117 6.32 -0.32 -4.71
N SER A 118 7.44 -0.23 -3.98
CA SER A 118 8.65 -1.00 -4.29
C SER A 118 8.46 -2.49 -4.02
N LEU A 119 7.68 -2.87 -3.00
CA LEU A 119 7.35 -4.26 -2.70
C LEU A 119 6.56 -4.90 -3.84
N VAL A 120 5.50 -4.24 -4.32
CA VAL A 120 4.69 -4.75 -5.44
C VAL A 120 5.57 -4.89 -6.69
N ARG A 121 6.36 -3.86 -7.00
CA ARG A 121 7.27 -3.89 -8.13
C ARG A 121 8.29 -5.03 -8.04
N TYR A 122 8.86 -5.27 -6.86
CA TYR A 122 9.81 -6.36 -6.63
C TYR A 122 9.17 -7.73 -6.82
N VAL A 123 7.98 -7.93 -6.27
CA VAL A 123 7.20 -9.17 -6.43
C VAL A 123 6.90 -9.43 -7.91
N CYS A 124 6.39 -8.43 -8.64
CA CYS A 124 6.12 -8.55 -10.06
C CYS A 124 7.38 -8.85 -10.87
N ALA A 125 8.52 -8.19 -10.56
CA ALA A 125 9.80 -8.45 -11.23
C ALA A 125 10.27 -9.90 -11.03
N LYS A 126 10.16 -10.43 -9.80
CA LYS A 126 10.54 -11.81 -9.47
C LYS A 126 9.67 -12.85 -10.17
N MET A 127 8.39 -12.58 -10.30
CA MET A 127 7.41 -13.49 -10.89
C MET A 127 7.24 -13.32 -12.40
N GLY A 128 7.89 -12.31 -13.02
CA GLY A 128 7.72 -11.98 -14.44
C GLY A 128 6.33 -11.43 -14.77
N TRP A 129 5.63 -10.82 -13.82
CA TRP A 129 4.28 -10.30 -14.02
C TRP A 129 4.31 -8.85 -14.52
N PRO A 130 3.47 -8.50 -15.51
CA PRO A 130 3.27 -7.11 -15.93
C PRO A 130 2.79 -6.26 -14.76
N PHE A 131 3.27 -5.02 -14.70
CA PHE A 131 3.01 -4.11 -13.59
C PHE A 131 2.65 -2.72 -14.10
N ILE A 132 1.50 -2.21 -13.69
CA ILE A 132 1.06 -0.84 -13.95
C ILE A 132 0.84 -0.16 -12.60
N ARG A 133 1.47 1.00 -12.39
CA ARG A 133 1.25 1.84 -11.21
C ARG A 133 0.44 3.07 -11.59
N ILE A 134 -0.63 3.29 -10.87
CA ILE A 134 -1.47 4.48 -10.94
C ILE A 134 -1.32 5.23 -9.63
N ASN A 135 -0.94 6.50 -9.70
CA ASN A 135 -0.85 7.35 -8.52
C ASN A 135 -2.14 8.17 -8.43
N MET A 136 -2.90 7.99 -7.36
CA MET A 136 -4.14 8.73 -7.16
C MET A 136 -3.84 10.15 -6.66
N SER A 137 -4.66 11.09 -7.11
CA SER A 137 -4.71 12.47 -6.67
C SER A 137 -6.15 12.96 -6.75
N GLY A 138 -6.47 14.04 -6.05
CA GLY A 138 -7.84 14.57 -6.05
C GLY A 138 -8.33 15.10 -7.40
N ASP A 139 -7.43 15.29 -8.36
CA ASP A 139 -7.66 15.80 -9.70
C ASP A 139 -7.51 14.73 -10.81
N VAL A 140 -7.36 13.44 -10.43
CA VAL A 140 -7.25 12.37 -11.43
C VAL A 140 -8.55 12.24 -12.21
N GLU A 141 -8.43 12.25 -13.54
CA GLU A 141 -9.57 12.15 -14.45
C GLU A 141 -9.89 10.69 -14.79
N SER A 142 -11.18 10.37 -14.86
CA SER A 142 -11.66 9.03 -15.27
C SER A 142 -11.19 8.65 -16.68
N ALA A 143 -11.00 9.62 -17.57
CA ALA A 143 -10.48 9.44 -18.91
C ALA A 143 -9.07 8.79 -18.93
N SER A 144 -8.18 9.21 -18.04
CA SER A 144 -6.82 8.66 -17.92
C SER A 144 -6.80 7.24 -17.37
N LEU A 145 -7.80 6.87 -16.59
CA LEU A 145 -7.90 5.58 -15.92
C LEU A 145 -8.68 4.54 -16.74
N PHE A 146 -9.82 4.95 -17.28
CA PHE A 146 -10.72 4.02 -17.99
C PHE A 146 -10.56 4.12 -19.51
N GLY A 147 -10.30 5.31 -20.03
CA GLY A 147 -10.11 5.56 -21.45
C GLY A 147 -10.94 6.74 -21.96
N THR A 148 -10.60 7.18 -23.17
CA THR A 148 -11.23 8.34 -23.80
C THR A 148 -11.20 8.26 -25.32
N LEU A 149 -12.01 9.08 -25.95
CA LEU A 149 -11.97 9.29 -27.41
C LEU A 149 -10.86 10.29 -27.75
N VAL A 150 -10.02 9.93 -28.68
CA VAL A 150 -8.95 10.79 -29.22
C VAL A 150 -9.07 10.89 -30.72
N VAL A 151 -8.51 11.95 -31.32
CA VAL A 151 -8.43 12.10 -32.78
C VAL A 151 -7.06 11.64 -33.25
N GLU A 152 -7.00 10.59 -34.05
CA GLU A 152 -5.78 10.04 -34.65
C GLU A 152 -5.98 9.88 -36.14
N GLY A 153 -5.07 10.46 -36.96
CA GLY A 153 -5.16 10.36 -38.41
C GLY A 153 -6.44 10.93 -39.03
N GLY A 154 -7.13 11.86 -38.34
CA GLY A 154 -8.42 12.42 -38.77
C GLY A 154 -9.64 11.59 -38.42
N ALA A 155 -9.48 10.46 -37.74
CA ALA A 155 -10.55 9.62 -37.22
C ALA A 155 -10.65 9.70 -35.68
N THR A 156 -11.86 9.60 -35.15
CA THR A 156 -12.07 9.47 -33.71
C THR A 156 -11.93 8.00 -33.30
N VAL A 157 -10.94 7.71 -32.45
CA VAL A 157 -10.64 6.36 -31.95
C VAL A 157 -10.73 6.33 -30.44
N TRP A 158 -11.04 5.16 -29.90
CA TRP A 158 -11.02 4.93 -28.46
C TRP A 158 -9.60 4.56 -28.03
N ARG A 159 -9.08 5.26 -27.02
CA ARG A 159 -7.81 4.91 -26.35
C ARG A 159 -8.10 4.44 -24.94
N ASP A 160 -7.63 3.24 -24.61
CA ASP A 160 -7.78 2.68 -23.27
C ASP A 160 -6.98 3.50 -22.23
N GLY A 161 -7.51 3.61 -21.02
CA GLY A 161 -6.79 4.17 -19.88
C GLY A 161 -6.06 3.09 -19.09
N ALA A 162 -5.28 3.51 -18.10
CA ALA A 162 -4.33 2.64 -17.40
C ALA A 162 -4.98 1.42 -16.71
N ILE A 163 -6.19 1.54 -16.14
CA ILE A 163 -6.91 0.41 -15.52
C ILE A 163 -7.38 -0.56 -16.61
N THR A 164 -7.89 -0.02 -17.73
CA THR A 164 -8.36 -0.84 -18.85
C THR A 164 -7.21 -1.62 -19.48
N GLU A 165 -6.06 -0.97 -19.67
CA GLU A 165 -4.84 -1.62 -20.15
C GLU A 165 -4.38 -2.73 -19.19
N ALA A 166 -4.38 -2.45 -17.87
CA ALA A 166 -4.03 -3.45 -16.86
C ALA A 166 -4.96 -4.66 -16.88
N CYS A 167 -6.28 -4.42 -17.00
CA CYS A 167 -7.28 -5.48 -17.10
C CYS A 167 -7.03 -6.39 -18.31
N LYS A 168 -6.75 -5.80 -19.48
CA LYS A 168 -6.52 -6.54 -20.72
C LYS A 168 -5.17 -7.27 -20.75
N ALA A 169 -4.11 -6.62 -20.25
CA ALA A 169 -2.76 -7.17 -20.21
C ALA A 169 -2.57 -8.26 -19.14
N GLY A 170 -3.51 -8.42 -18.21
CA GLY A 170 -3.33 -9.31 -17.05
C GLY A 170 -2.26 -8.83 -16.09
N ALA A 171 -2.14 -7.52 -15.93
CA ALA A 171 -1.13 -6.90 -15.09
C ALA A 171 -1.56 -6.83 -13.61
N VAL A 172 -0.56 -6.74 -12.73
CA VAL A 172 -0.78 -6.25 -11.38
C VAL A 172 -0.92 -4.73 -11.45
N CYS A 173 -2.12 -4.23 -11.21
CA CYS A 173 -2.45 -2.82 -11.18
C CYS A 173 -2.33 -2.30 -9.75
N LEU A 174 -1.31 -1.49 -9.48
CA LEU A 174 -1.13 -0.82 -8.20
C LEU A 174 -1.80 0.55 -8.22
N VAL A 175 -2.83 0.70 -7.41
CA VAL A 175 -3.51 1.97 -7.12
C VAL A 175 -2.83 2.58 -5.89
N ASP A 176 -1.86 3.47 -6.13
CA ASP A 176 -1.06 4.08 -5.06
C ASP A 176 -1.72 5.37 -4.55
N GLU A 177 -1.56 5.66 -3.26
CA GLU A 177 -2.23 6.77 -2.56
C GLU A 177 -3.77 6.70 -2.70
N TRP A 178 -4.31 5.48 -2.61
CA TRP A 178 -5.72 5.19 -2.86
C TRP A 178 -6.70 6.01 -2.01
N GLU A 179 -6.27 6.50 -0.86
CA GLU A 179 -7.07 7.36 0.02
C GLU A 179 -7.42 8.72 -0.63
N LEU A 180 -6.67 9.12 -1.66
CA LEU A 180 -6.92 10.35 -2.42
C LEU A 180 -7.87 10.10 -3.61
N MET A 181 -8.33 8.86 -3.79
CA MET A 181 -9.17 8.48 -4.93
C MET A 181 -10.52 9.20 -4.87
N PRO A 182 -10.92 9.93 -5.93
CA PRO A 182 -12.23 10.53 -6.02
C PRO A 182 -13.35 9.49 -5.96
N ALA A 183 -14.46 9.82 -5.32
CA ALA A 183 -15.62 8.91 -5.16
C ALA A 183 -16.15 8.38 -6.50
N GLU A 184 -16.12 9.20 -7.55
CA GLU A 184 -16.54 8.80 -8.90
C GLU A 184 -15.68 7.69 -9.49
N ILE A 185 -14.36 7.78 -9.26
CA ILE A 185 -13.41 6.75 -9.69
C ILE A 185 -13.63 5.46 -8.89
N ALA A 186 -13.80 5.57 -7.56
CA ALA A 186 -14.10 4.43 -6.70
C ALA A 186 -15.37 3.69 -7.18
N MET A 187 -16.43 4.43 -7.51
CA MET A 187 -17.66 3.85 -8.06
C MET A 187 -17.44 3.18 -9.42
N GLY A 188 -16.61 3.76 -10.29
CA GLY A 188 -16.24 3.18 -11.59
C GLY A 188 -15.48 1.86 -11.48
N MET A 189 -14.71 1.68 -10.40
CA MET A 189 -13.92 0.48 -10.11
C MET A 189 -14.69 -0.56 -9.27
N GLN A 190 -15.85 -0.22 -8.72
CA GLN A 190 -16.53 -1.04 -7.72
C GLN A 190 -16.78 -2.47 -8.20
N ASN A 191 -17.21 -2.65 -9.45
CA ASN A 191 -17.43 -3.98 -10.01
C ASN A 191 -16.16 -4.84 -10.10
N LEU A 192 -14.97 -4.22 -10.28
CA LEU A 192 -13.69 -4.94 -10.30
C LEU A 192 -13.29 -5.49 -8.92
N LEU A 193 -13.88 -4.97 -7.85
CA LEU A 193 -13.66 -5.43 -6.48
C LEU A 193 -14.58 -6.62 -6.11
N GLU A 194 -15.57 -6.94 -6.94
CA GLU A 194 -16.43 -8.10 -6.75
C GLU A 194 -15.82 -9.37 -7.39
N ASP A 195 -16.29 -10.53 -6.95
CA ASP A 195 -15.89 -11.80 -7.56
C ASP A 195 -16.54 -11.96 -8.94
N GLY A 196 -15.73 -12.32 -9.93
CA GLY A 196 -16.18 -12.35 -11.32
C GLY A 196 -16.48 -10.97 -11.91
N GLY A 197 -15.97 -9.91 -11.28
CA GLY A 197 -16.21 -8.53 -11.66
C GLY A 197 -15.67 -8.17 -13.03
N TYR A 198 -16.18 -7.09 -13.57
CA TYR A 198 -15.83 -6.56 -14.89
C TYR A 198 -15.70 -5.03 -14.85
N LEU A 199 -15.04 -4.46 -15.88
CA LEU A 199 -14.98 -3.01 -16.06
C LEU A 199 -15.98 -2.60 -17.15
N TYR A 200 -16.84 -1.63 -16.85
CA TYR A 200 -17.78 -1.07 -17.82
C TYR A 200 -17.36 0.34 -18.24
N LEU A 201 -17.02 0.49 -19.51
CA LEU A 201 -16.52 1.73 -20.10
C LEU A 201 -17.70 2.59 -20.59
N LYS A 202 -18.22 3.46 -19.72
CA LYS A 202 -19.40 4.28 -19.97
C LYS A 202 -19.26 5.16 -21.21
N GLU A 203 -18.08 5.75 -21.39
CA GLU A 203 -17.80 6.71 -22.47
C GLU A 203 -17.41 6.07 -23.80
N LYS A 204 -17.16 4.75 -23.79
CA LYS A 204 -16.76 4.04 -25.01
C LYS A 204 -17.98 3.87 -25.95
N PRO A 205 -17.87 4.25 -27.24
CA PRO A 205 -18.92 4.00 -28.22
C PRO A 205 -19.08 2.51 -28.50
N GLY A 206 -20.28 2.10 -28.93
CA GLY A 206 -20.57 0.73 -29.30
C GLY A 206 -21.63 0.05 -28.45
N THR A 207 -21.75 -1.27 -28.61
CA THR A 207 -22.71 -2.11 -27.87
C THR A 207 -22.29 -2.31 -26.42
N SER A 208 -23.18 -2.82 -25.58
CA SER A 208 -22.87 -3.16 -24.18
C SER A 208 -21.69 -4.12 -24.07
N GLU A 209 -21.60 -5.11 -24.95
CA GLU A 209 -20.49 -6.07 -25.02
C GLU A 209 -19.15 -5.38 -25.31
N GLN A 210 -19.13 -4.43 -26.27
CA GLN A 210 -17.93 -3.67 -26.63
C GLN A 210 -17.47 -2.72 -25.53
N ARG A 211 -18.40 -2.30 -24.64
CA ARG A 211 -18.12 -1.46 -23.46
C ARG A 211 -17.69 -2.27 -22.25
N THR A 212 -17.93 -3.58 -22.24
CA THR A 212 -17.59 -4.46 -21.12
C THR A 212 -16.20 -5.05 -21.34
N VAL A 213 -15.33 -4.85 -20.36
CA VAL A 213 -13.98 -5.45 -20.33
C VAL A 213 -13.95 -6.50 -19.23
N LEU A 214 -13.85 -7.76 -19.64
CA LEU A 214 -13.59 -8.87 -18.72
C LEU A 214 -12.10 -8.87 -18.40
N PRO A 215 -11.70 -8.80 -17.12
CA PRO A 215 -10.29 -8.84 -16.75
C PRO A 215 -9.64 -10.16 -17.19
N HIS A 216 -8.44 -10.07 -17.69
CA HIS A 216 -7.60 -11.24 -17.95
C HIS A 216 -7.41 -12.05 -16.66
N GLN A 217 -7.31 -13.37 -16.73
CA GLN A 217 -7.18 -14.27 -15.56
C GLN A 217 -6.03 -13.92 -14.60
N ASN A 218 -4.97 -13.29 -15.12
CA ASN A 218 -3.82 -12.83 -14.32
C ASN A 218 -3.98 -11.40 -13.79
N PHE A 219 -5.05 -10.67 -14.14
CA PHE A 219 -5.25 -9.32 -13.62
C PHE A 219 -5.38 -9.32 -12.10
N ARG A 220 -4.67 -8.41 -11.43
CA ARG A 220 -4.73 -8.23 -9.97
C ARG A 220 -4.82 -6.75 -9.62
N LEU A 221 -5.64 -6.44 -8.63
CA LEU A 221 -5.71 -5.10 -8.04
C LEU A 221 -4.98 -5.12 -6.70
N VAL A 222 -4.04 -4.19 -6.56
CA VAL A 222 -3.32 -3.92 -5.32
C VAL A 222 -3.48 -2.43 -5.02
N PHE A 223 -3.91 -2.10 -3.82
CA PHE A 223 -4.04 -0.74 -3.34
C PHE A 223 -2.92 -0.44 -2.35
N ALA A 224 -2.39 0.77 -2.37
CA ALA A 224 -1.40 1.19 -1.40
C ALA A 224 -1.76 2.55 -0.81
N GLY A 225 -1.63 2.66 0.51
CA GLY A 225 -1.93 3.88 1.24
C GLY A 225 -1.16 4.03 2.54
N ASN A 226 -1.25 5.20 3.14
CA ASN A 226 -0.61 5.47 4.43
C ASN A 226 -1.51 5.04 5.59
N THR A 227 -2.81 4.94 5.35
CA THR A 227 -3.85 4.54 6.29
C THR A 227 -4.67 3.38 5.73
N VAL A 228 -5.59 2.87 6.52
CA VAL A 228 -6.57 1.86 6.06
C VAL A 228 -7.86 2.51 5.51
N GLY A 229 -7.82 3.80 5.14
CA GLY A 229 -8.98 4.53 4.62
C GLY A 229 -9.94 5.08 5.68
N GLN A 230 -9.59 5.04 6.95
CA GLN A 230 -10.39 5.59 8.05
C GLN A 230 -10.18 7.10 8.27
N GLY A 231 -9.51 7.77 7.32
CA GLY A 231 -9.07 9.15 7.48
C GLY A 231 -7.81 9.27 8.35
N ASP A 232 -7.33 10.49 8.49
CA ASP A 232 -6.17 10.78 9.33
C ASP A 232 -6.60 11.44 10.65
N THR A 233 -6.63 10.65 11.72
CA THR A 233 -6.88 11.16 13.09
C THR A 233 -5.67 11.87 13.68
N SER A 234 -4.48 11.71 13.08
CA SER A 234 -3.23 12.33 13.54
C SER A 234 -2.98 13.72 12.99
N GLY A 235 -3.69 14.12 11.93
CA GLY A 235 -3.47 15.38 11.19
C GLY A 235 -2.18 15.39 10.36
N ALA A 236 -1.49 14.27 10.25
CA ALA A 236 -0.21 14.14 9.56
C ALA A 236 -0.36 14.05 8.03
N PHE A 237 -1.54 13.66 7.54
CA PHE A 237 -1.83 13.43 6.13
C PHE A 237 -2.97 14.33 5.67
N THR A 238 -2.65 15.58 5.38
CA THR A 238 -3.63 16.57 4.89
C THR A 238 -4.22 16.09 3.56
N GLY A 239 -5.56 16.09 3.45
CA GLY A 239 -6.28 15.72 2.23
C GLY A 239 -6.68 14.24 2.14
N VAL A 240 -6.29 13.40 3.10
CA VAL A 240 -6.77 12.02 3.20
C VAL A 240 -8.22 12.01 3.68
N GLY A 241 -9.14 11.65 2.78
CA GLY A 241 -10.56 11.50 3.09
C GLY A 241 -10.86 10.17 3.79
N VAL A 242 -12.01 10.14 4.50
CA VAL A 242 -12.58 8.86 4.95
C VAL A 242 -13.13 8.14 3.73
N GLN A 243 -12.61 6.98 3.44
CA GLN A 243 -13.07 6.14 2.34
C GLN A 243 -14.33 5.37 2.74
N ASN A 244 -15.13 5.00 1.75
CA ASN A 244 -16.35 4.23 2.00
C ASN A 244 -16.02 2.89 2.64
N THR A 245 -16.62 2.60 3.80
CA THR A 245 -16.45 1.33 4.53
C THR A 245 -16.75 0.12 3.66
N ALA A 246 -17.73 0.22 2.74
CA ALA A 246 -18.02 -0.84 1.80
C ALA A 246 -16.88 -1.12 0.80
N THR A 247 -16.03 -0.14 0.49
CA THR A 247 -14.81 -0.36 -0.30
C THR A 247 -13.74 -1.04 0.54
N ILE A 248 -13.60 -0.64 1.80
CA ILE A 248 -12.63 -1.24 2.74
C ILE A 248 -12.96 -2.72 2.98
N ASP A 249 -14.22 -3.07 3.14
CA ASP A 249 -14.69 -4.44 3.37
C ASP A 249 -14.41 -5.40 2.18
N ARG A 250 -14.20 -4.84 0.98
CA ARG A 250 -13.85 -5.61 -0.22
C ARG A 250 -12.39 -6.00 -0.34
N PHE A 251 -11.53 -5.43 0.50
CA PHE A 251 -10.14 -5.90 0.57
C PHE A 251 -10.06 -7.24 1.30
N THR A 252 -9.66 -8.27 0.58
CA THR A 252 -9.59 -9.64 1.10
C THR A 252 -8.25 -9.95 1.75
N SER A 253 -7.21 -9.16 1.44
CA SER A 253 -5.87 -9.29 2.01
C SER A 253 -5.31 -7.92 2.37
N THR A 254 -4.72 -7.80 3.57
CA THR A 254 -4.07 -6.55 4.02
C THR A 254 -2.64 -6.83 4.46
N VAL A 255 -1.71 -6.07 3.91
CA VAL A 255 -0.28 -6.14 4.21
C VAL A 255 0.15 -4.83 4.89
N GLN A 256 0.66 -4.90 6.10
CA GLN A 256 1.14 -3.72 6.82
C GLN A 256 2.67 -3.66 6.80
N LEU A 257 3.22 -2.65 6.12
CA LEU A 257 4.64 -2.39 6.13
C LEU A 257 5.03 -1.47 7.28
N SER A 258 6.21 -1.70 7.80
CA SER A 258 6.89 -0.80 8.74
C SER A 258 8.21 -0.31 8.13
N TYR A 259 8.91 0.60 8.83
CA TYR A 259 10.29 0.86 8.50
C TYR A 259 11.14 -0.38 8.81
N LEU A 260 12.14 -0.64 7.97
CA LEU A 260 13.09 -1.72 8.18
C LEU A 260 13.88 -1.50 9.47
N ASP A 261 14.44 -2.58 10.01
CA ASP A 261 15.36 -2.47 11.13
C ASP A 261 16.63 -1.68 10.75
N ALA A 262 17.35 -1.18 11.75
CA ALA A 262 18.51 -0.33 11.55
C ALA A 262 19.58 -0.99 10.68
N LYS A 263 19.79 -2.31 10.81
CA LYS A 263 20.79 -3.06 10.04
C LYS A 263 20.50 -3.01 8.54
N HIS A 264 19.24 -3.22 8.18
CA HIS A 264 18.80 -3.20 6.78
C HIS A 264 18.78 -1.77 6.21
N GLU A 265 18.33 -0.77 6.98
CA GLU A 265 18.40 0.63 6.53
C GLU A 265 19.83 1.09 6.28
N ILE A 266 20.77 0.74 7.15
CA ILE A 266 22.21 1.02 6.97
C ILE A 266 22.71 0.40 5.66
N ALA A 267 22.38 -0.87 5.41
CA ALA A 267 22.80 -1.55 4.19
C ALA A 267 22.25 -0.86 2.92
N ILE A 268 20.98 -0.45 2.93
CA ILE A 268 20.34 0.28 1.81
C ILE A 268 21.04 1.63 1.59
N ILE A 269 21.29 2.41 2.65
CA ILE A 269 21.93 3.71 2.54
C ILE A 269 23.35 3.53 1.97
N THR A 270 24.12 2.60 2.50
CA THR A 270 25.48 2.32 2.04
C THR A 270 25.48 1.86 0.58
N GLY A 271 24.62 0.92 0.18
CA GLY A 271 24.55 0.40 -1.19
C GLY A 271 24.13 1.47 -2.20
N LYS A 272 23.07 2.25 -1.87
CA LYS A 272 22.50 3.24 -2.81
C LYS A 272 23.26 4.56 -2.88
N THR A 273 24.14 4.86 -1.91
CA THR A 273 24.77 6.18 -1.80
C THR A 273 26.30 6.14 -1.68
N GLY A 274 26.87 4.96 -1.42
CA GLY A 274 28.31 4.84 -1.13
C GLY A 274 28.73 5.45 0.22
N ALA A 275 27.77 5.81 1.09
CA ALA A 275 28.09 6.36 2.41
C ALA A 275 28.85 5.35 3.27
N PRO A 276 29.89 5.78 4.04
CA PRO A 276 30.55 4.92 5.00
C PRO A 276 29.55 4.33 6.00
N LYS A 277 29.74 3.07 6.39
CA LYS A 277 28.82 2.34 7.26
C LYS A 277 28.55 3.05 8.60
N GLU A 278 29.57 3.66 9.19
CA GLU A 278 29.47 4.42 10.44
C GLU A 278 28.60 5.67 10.27
N VAL A 279 28.78 6.39 9.17
CA VAL A 279 27.95 7.56 8.82
C VAL A 279 26.50 7.12 8.59
N ALA A 280 26.28 6.04 7.84
CA ALA A 280 24.95 5.50 7.62
C ALA A 280 24.28 5.06 8.94
N ALA A 281 25.03 4.48 9.88
CA ALA A 281 24.53 4.12 11.21
C ALA A 281 24.08 5.36 12.01
N ASN A 282 24.89 6.43 11.99
CA ASN A 282 24.54 7.70 12.60
C ASN A 282 23.29 8.33 11.95
N MET A 283 23.18 8.28 10.63
CA MET A 283 21.99 8.74 9.90
C MET A 283 20.73 8.00 10.33
N VAL A 284 20.79 6.67 10.46
CA VAL A 284 19.66 5.84 10.92
C VAL A 284 19.31 6.12 12.38
N LYS A 285 20.31 6.31 13.25
CA LYS A 285 20.11 6.70 14.65
C LYS A 285 19.37 8.04 14.76
N LEU A 286 19.78 9.03 13.98
CA LEU A 286 19.09 10.32 13.90
C LEU A 286 17.67 10.18 13.40
N ALA A 287 17.48 9.40 12.31
CA ALA A 287 16.14 9.14 11.78
C ALA A 287 15.21 8.49 12.81
N THR A 288 15.72 7.57 13.62
CA THR A 288 14.95 6.94 14.70
C THR A 288 14.51 7.97 15.74
N MET A 289 15.37 8.92 16.13
CA MET A 289 14.99 9.99 17.04
C MET A 289 13.91 10.90 16.45
N VAL A 290 14.05 11.27 15.17
CA VAL A 290 13.04 12.09 14.45
C VAL A 290 11.72 11.35 14.35
N ARG A 291 11.72 10.06 13.98
CA ARG A 291 10.50 9.22 13.88
C ARG A 291 9.78 9.10 15.24
N ASN A 292 10.53 8.92 16.33
CA ASN A 292 9.95 8.84 17.66
C ASN A 292 9.32 10.19 18.08
N ALA A 293 9.98 11.30 17.77
CA ALA A 293 9.44 12.62 18.02
C ALA A 293 8.19 12.92 17.17
N TYR A 294 8.18 12.52 15.91
CA TYR A 294 7.02 12.60 15.02
C TYR A 294 5.85 11.77 15.56
N ASN A 295 6.09 10.50 15.91
CA ASN A 295 5.06 9.61 16.43
C ASN A 295 4.47 10.08 17.77
N SER A 296 5.23 10.88 18.54
CA SER A 296 4.76 11.51 19.78
C SER A 296 4.12 12.90 19.56
N GLY A 297 3.92 13.32 18.32
CA GLY A 297 3.33 14.61 17.97
C GLY A 297 4.22 15.82 18.23
N LYS A 298 5.53 15.63 18.49
CA LYS A 298 6.50 16.70 18.75
C LYS A 298 7.11 17.32 17.50
N LEU A 299 7.03 16.66 16.37
CA LEU A 299 7.50 17.11 15.07
C LEU A 299 6.40 16.95 14.03
N GLY A 300 6.32 17.90 13.11
CA GLY A 300 5.36 17.87 12.01
C GLY A 300 5.78 16.99 10.82
N LEU A 301 7.04 16.58 10.74
CA LEU A 301 7.56 15.79 9.61
C LEU A 301 8.44 14.64 10.06
N THR A 302 8.23 13.47 9.46
CA THR A 302 9.02 12.26 9.73
C THR A 302 10.19 12.11 8.75
N MET A 303 11.19 11.30 9.13
CA MET A 303 12.35 10.99 8.29
C MET A 303 12.23 9.56 7.71
N SER A 304 11.84 9.48 6.45
CA SER A 304 11.69 8.22 5.73
C SER A 304 13.03 7.67 5.21
N PRO A 305 13.13 6.37 4.86
CA PRO A 305 14.30 5.81 4.16
C PRO A 305 14.66 6.56 2.88
N ARG A 306 13.66 7.09 2.14
CA ARG A 306 13.87 7.95 0.96
C ARG A 306 14.63 9.22 1.33
N THR A 307 14.30 9.83 2.46
CA THR A 307 15.00 11.02 2.98
C THR A 307 16.46 10.69 3.31
N LEU A 308 16.72 9.54 3.94
CA LEU A 308 18.08 9.08 4.26
C LEU A 308 18.92 8.83 2.99
N ILE A 309 18.36 8.19 1.97
CA ILE A 309 19.03 8.00 0.68
C ILE A 309 19.35 9.35 0.02
N ASN A 310 18.39 10.29 0.04
CA ASN A 310 18.61 11.62 -0.51
C ASN A 310 19.71 12.37 0.25
N TRP A 311 19.72 12.29 1.58
CA TRP A 311 20.79 12.86 2.39
C TRP A 311 22.15 12.24 2.04
N GLY A 312 22.26 10.91 2.00
CA GLY A 312 23.51 10.24 1.61
C GLY A 312 24.03 10.66 0.23
N ARG A 313 23.15 10.88 -0.75
CA ARG A 313 23.53 11.42 -2.06
C ARG A 313 23.98 12.89 -1.99
N LYS A 314 23.31 13.72 -1.20
CA LYS A 314 23.65 15.14 -1.02
C LYS A 314 24.94 15.31 -0.23
N MET A 315 25.19 14.45 0.72
CA MET A 315 26.42 14.44 1.51
C MET A 315 27.70 14.40 0.65
N GLN A 316 27.67 13.68 -0.48
CA GLN A 316 28.83 13.59 -1.38
C GLN A 316 29.22 14.94 -1.99
N ARG A 317 28.26 15.86 -2.17
CA ARG A 317 28.52 17.19 -2.74
C ARG A 317 28.67 18.27 -1.68
N TYR A 318 27.88 18.23 -0.65
CA TYR A 318 27.75 19.32 0.33
C TYR A 318 28.38 19.01 1.68
N GLY A 319 28.91 17.80 1.90
CA GLY A 319 29.29 17.32 3.23
C GLY A 319 28.10 16.86 4.06
N ILE A 320 28.37 16.29 5.23
CA ILE A 320 27.35 15.60 6.06
C ILE A 320 26.28 16.59 6.53
N GLN A 321 26.68 17.72 7.13
CA GLN A 321 25.78 18.67 7.75
C GLN A 321 24.96 19.43 6.71
N ASP A 322 25.59 20.03 5.71
CA ASP A 322 24.87 20.79 4.68
C ASP A 322 24.01 19.88 3.81
N GLY A 323 24.48 18.65 3.54
CA GLY A 323 23.67 17.61 2.90
C GLY A 323 22.41 17.28 3.68
N PHE A 324 22.48 17.24 5.00
CA PHE A 324 21.33 17.08 5.90
C PHE A 324 20.37 18.28 5.83
N HIS A 325 20.93 19.50 5.89
CA HIS A 325 20.13 20.71 5.76
C HIS A 325 19.32 20.71 4.47
N VAL A 326 19.97 20.45 3.33
CA VAL A 326 19.30 20.43 2.01
C VAL A 326 18.30 19.29 1.87
N ALA A 327 18.62 18.11 2.41
CA ALA A 327 17.76 16.95 2.26
C ALA A 327 16.51 16.97 3.16
N PHE A 328 16.62 17.56 4.36
CA PHE A 328 15.58 17.47 5.37
C PHE A 328 15.30 18.78 6.12
N VAL A 329 16.29 19.41 6.75
CA VAL A 329 16.07 20.52 7.69
C VAL A 329 15.32 21.69 7.05
N GLN A 330 15.64 22.05 5.81
CA GLN A 330 14.98 23.17 5.10
C GLN A 330 13.48 22.96 4.83
N LYS A 331 12.95 21.77 5.03
CA LYS A 331 11.52 21.44 4.88
C LYS A 331 10.72 21.64 6.17
N LEU A 332 11.40 21.89 7.28
CA LEU A 332 10.81 22.00 8.60
C LEU A 332 10.41 23.45 8.91
N ASN A 333 9.43 23.62 9.80
CA ASN A 333 9.17 24.91 10.44
C ASN A 333 10.33 25.27 11.40
N GLU A 334 10.38 26.51 11.89
CA GLU A 334 11.52 26.99 12.69
C GLU A 334 11.70 26.24 14.02
N ASP A 335 10.63 25.88 14.71
CA ASP A 335 10.66 25.16 15.99
C ASP A 335 11.18 23.72 15.81
N ASP A 336 10.71 23.05 14.75
CA ASP A 336 11.17 21.70 14.39
C ASP A 336 12.64 21.72 13.97
N LYS A 337 13.12 22.77 13.27
CA LYS A 337 14.53 22.92 12.91
C LYS A 337 15.43 22.91 14.14
N VAL A 338 15.07 23.66 15.18
CA VAL A 338 15.84 23.72 16.43
C VAL A 338 15.93 22.34 17.05
N SER A 339 14.79 21.67 17.22
CA SER A 339 14.70 20.33 17.82
C SER A 339 15.50 19.29 17.03
N VAL A 340 15.40 19.29 15.72
CA VAL A 340 16.11 18.34 14.84
C VAL A 340 17.61 18.60 14.82
N MET A 341 18.05 19.86 14.88
CA MET A 341 19.47 20.19 14.98
C MET A 341 20.07 19.81 16.33
N GLU A 342 19.30 19.81 17.42
CA GLU A 342 19.75 19.25 18.69
C GLU A 342 19.94 17.72 18.60
N PHE A 343 19.05 17.00 17.90
CA PHE A 343 19.24 15.57 17.65
C PHE A 343 20.51 15.32 16.81
N TYR A 344 20.73 16.15 15.78
CA TYR A 344 21.92 16.06 14.95
C TYR A 344 23.20 16.17 15.80
N LYS A 345 23.33 17.18 16.66
CA LYS A 345 24.48 17.39 17.55
C LYS A 345 24.71 16.25 18.55
N LYS A 346 23.69 15.44 18.87
CA LYS A 346 23.82 14.27 19.74
C LYS A 346 24.34 13.03 19.03
N VAL A 347 24.34 13.03 17.72
CA VAL A 347 24.67 11.86 16.90
C VAL A 347 25.95 12.09 16.09
N PHE A 348 26.16 13.31 15.61
CA PHE A 348 27.32 13.78 14.85
C PHE A 348 28.11 14.81 15.63
#